data_9e0fa70c530e6480b0abe7b609c4e40c
#
_entry.id   9e0fa70c530e6480b0abe7b609c4e40c
#
_cell.length_a   1.000
_cell.length_b   1.000
_cell.length_c   1.000
_cell.angle_alpha   90.00
_cell.angle_beta   90.00
_cell.angle_gamma   90.00
#
_symmetry.space_group_name_H-M   'P 1'
#
loop_
_entity.id
_entity.type
_entity.pdbx_description
1 polymer ?
#
loop_
_entity_poly.entity_id
_entity_poly.type
_entity_poly.pdbx_seq_one_letter_code
_entity_poly.pdbx_strand_id
1 'polypeptide(L)'
;MAYILENDVLKLECTEKGGEMLHLVKKSTDRETLYQGNQGWSGRNPSLFPMVGNTYTYTKDYEIDGKKYAMKNHGLIRYATLKGESKEDELVFSLDANEETLAQYPFNFHFEIGYKLDGNKVLIQYHVKNNDSKDMPFGFGLHPAFKLDDEFSTYTLAFEKEENTKQLLFDPSYEKNVEYQDVAFKEWKLSREDVKKYATIIYKGLKSNYVTLKHGDEEVVRVSIE
;
A
#
# COMPACT_ATOMS: atom_id res chain seq x y z
N MET A 1 -17.20 11.48 -5.92
CA MET A 1 -18.17 11.45 -4.78
C MET A 1 -17.41 10.90 -3.58
N ALA A 2 -17.67 11.41 -2.35
CA ALA A 2 -17.06 10.87 -1.15
C ALA A 2 -17.95 9.74 -0.59
N TYR A 3 -17.32 8.65 -0.18
CA TYR A 3 -17.98 7.48 0.42
C TYR A 3 -17.61 7.43 1.89
N ILE A 4 -18.59 7.37 2.77
CA ILE A 4 -18.36 7.43 4.22
C ILE A 4 -18.88 6.16 4.88
N LEU A 5 -18.04 5.59 5.74
CA LEU A 5 -18.38 4.50 6.65
C LEU A 5 -18.03 4.94 8.07
N GLU A 6 -18.94 4.75 9.02
CA GLU A 6 -18.78 5.25 10.37
C GLU A 6 -19.35 4.27 11.40
N ASN A 7 -18.64 4.13 12.52
CA ASN A 7 -19.13 3.45 13.71
C ASN A 7 -18.92 4.35 14.95
N ASP A 8 -19.06 3.82 16.15
CA ASP A 8 -18.92 4.60 17.39
C ASP A 8 -17.47 5.09 17.61
N VAL A 9 -16.47 4.46 17.00
CA VAL A 9 -15.03 4.70 17.24
C VAL A 9 -14.36 5.42 16.09
N LEU A 10 -14.65 5.04 14.85
CA LEU A 10 -13.98 5.49 13.64
C LEU A 10 -14.92 6.13 12.65
N LYS A 11 -14.39 7.07 11.90
CA LYS A 11 -14.97 7.60 10.67
C LYS A 11 -13.97 7.41 9.53
N LEU A 12 -14.39 6.68 8.50
CA LEU A 12 -13.64 6.42 7.29
C LEU A 12 -14.28 7.15 6.11
N GLU A 13 -13.48 7.85 5.33
CA GLU A 13 -13.88 8.44 4.05
C GLU A 13 -13.02 7.89 2.92
N CYS A 14 -13.65 7.43 1.85
CA CYS A 14 -12.99 6.87 0.67
C CYS A 14 -13.38 7.60 -0.61
N THR A 15 -12.59 7.38 -1.66
CA THR A 15 -12.82 7.94 -3.02
C THR A 15 -12.80 6.86 -4.08
N GLU A 16 -13.49 7.10 -5.19
CA GLU A 16 -13.41 6.26 -6.40
C GLU A 16 -12.01 6.27 -7.04
N LYS A 17 -11.23 7.33 -6.82
CA LYS A 17 -9.86 7.41 -7.34
C LYS A 17 -8.95 6.43 -6.60
N GLY A 18 -8.55 5.35 -7.31
CA GLY A 18 -7.78 4.27 -6.73
C GLY A 18 -8.51 3.40 -5.69
N GLY A 19 -9.77 3.70 -5.37
CA GLY A 19 -10.48 3.12 -4.22
C GLY A 19 -9.83 3.51 -2.88
N GLU A 20 -9.10 4.63 -2.82
CA GLU A 20 -8.27 4.99 -1.66
C GLU A 20 -9.09 5.52 -0.48
N MET A 21 -8.61 5.25 0.73
CA MET A 21 -9.05 5.97 1.94
C MET A 21 -8.50 7.40 1.89
N LEU A 22 -9.36 8.40 2.06
CA LEU A 22 -9.00 9.82 2.14
C LEU A 22 -8.74 10.25 3.58
N HIS A 23 -9.64 9.84 4.50
CA HIS A 23 -9.58 10.15 5.90
C HIS A 23 -9.89 8.92 6.73
N LEU A 24 -9.15 8.74 7.82
CA LEU A 24 -9.42 7.77 8.87
C LEU A 24 -9.28 8.46 10.21
N VAL A 25 -10.41 8.86 10.78
CA VAL A 25 -10.47 9.69 11.98
C VAL A 25 -10.91 8.85 13.18
N LYS A 26 -10.17 8.92 14.29
CA LYS A 26 -10.57 8.40 15.60
C LYS A 26 -11.48 9.41 16.27
N LYS A 27 -12.77 9.13 16.39
CA LYS A 27 -13.82 10.07 16.85
C LYS A 27 -13.58 10.63 18.25
N SER A 28 -13.06 9.83 19.19
CA SER A 28 -12.85 10.27 20.58
C SER A 28 -11.82 11.39 20.75
N THR A 29 -10.91 11.54 19.78
CA THR A 29 -9.80 12.51 19.82
C THR A 29 -9.75 13.42 18.61
N ASP A 30 -10.66 13.25 17.66
CA ASP A 30 -10.65 13.90 16.32
C ASP A 30 -9.31 13.77 15.59
N ARG A 31 -8.60 12.66 15.84
CA ARG A 31 -7.26 12.43 15.30
C ARG A 31 -7.33 11.79 13.93
N GLU A 32 -6.76 12.47 12.93
CA GLU A 32 -6.51 11.91 11.60
C GLU A 32 -5.33 10.93 11.65
N THR A 33 -5.54 9.72 11.13
CA THR A 33 -4.53 8.66 11.10
C THR A 33 -3.71 8.67 9.82
N LEU A 34 -4.32 9.08 8.68
CA LEU A 34 -3.68 9.03 7.38
C LEU A 34 -2.89 10.30 7.07
N TYR A 35 -1.75 10.14 6.43
CA TYR A 35 -1.01 11.25 5.84
C TYR A 35 -1.87 11.96 4.78
N GLN A 36 -1.88 13.30 4.79
CA GLN A 36 -2.81 14.09 3.97
C GLN A 36 -2.20 14.64 2.67
N GLY A 37 -0.99 14.18 2.28
CA GLY A 37 -0.41 14.52 0.99
C GLY A 37 0.08 15.97 0.84
N ASN A 38 0.38 16.64 1.95
CA ASN A 38 0.69 18.07 1.98
C ASN A 38 2.18 18.41 1.92
N GLN A 39 3.07 17.42 1.94
CA GLN A 39 4.53 17.60 1.91
C GLN A 39 5.20 16.49 1.09
N GLY A 40 5.62 16.81 -0.12
CA GLY A 40 6.40 15.92 -0.98
C GLY A 40 5.57 14.89 -1.74
N TRP A 41 5.00 13.90 -1.05
CA TRP A 41 4.20 12.86 -1.68
C TRP A 41 2.69 13.15 -1.57
N SER A 42 1.96 12.97 -2.68
CA SER A 42 0.52 13.27 -2.75
C SER A 42 -0.40 12.06 -2.48
N GLY A 43 0.16 10.85 -2.38
CA GLY A 43 -0.60 9.63 -2.07
C GLY A 43 -0.94 9.52 -0.59
N ARG A 44 -1.86 8.61 -0.26
CA ARG A 44 -2.25 8.27 1.11
C ARG A 44 -2.08 6.79 1.41
N ASN A 45 -2.74 5.94 0.63
CA ASN A 45 -2.71 4.49 0.79
C ASN A 45 -3.03 3.75 -0.53
N PRO A 46 -2.36 4.06 -1.64
CA PRO A 46 -2.68 3.45 -2.91
C PRO A 46 -2.47 1.94 -2.90
N SER A 47 -3.37 1.24 -3.59
CA SER A 47 -3.20 -0.17 -3.94
C SER A 47 -2.33 -0.30 -5.16
N LEU A 48 -1.37 -1.21 -5.10
CA LEU A 48 -0.38 -1.47 -6.13
C LEU A 48 -0.77 -2.74 -6.87
N PHE A 49 -1.28 -2.60 -8.09
CA PHE A 49 -1.72 -3.71 -8.94
C PHE A 49 -1.71 -3.26 -10.41
N PRO A 50 -1.28 -4.10 -11.35
CA PRO A 50 -0.77 -5.47 -11.22
C PRO A 50 0.74 -5.52 -10.99
N MET A 51 1.37 -4.43 -10.60
CA MET A 51 2.80 -4.33 -10.41
C MET A 51 3.15 -3.50 -9.18
N VAL A 52 4.15 -3.97 -8.43
CA VAL A 52 4.80 -3.22 -7.35
C VAL A 52 6.12 -2.67 -7.86
N GLY A 53 6.33 -1.36 -7.75
CA GLY A 53 7.54 -0.70 -8.26
C GLY A 53 7.33 -0.03 -9.61
N ASN A 54 8.39 -0.03 -10.42
CA ASN A 54 8.47 0.77 -11.63
C ASN A 54 9.10 -0.02 -12.78
N THR A 55 8.47 -0.06 -13.95
CA THR A 55 9.05 -0.64 -15.16
C THR A 55 10.13 0.25 -15.77
N TYR A 56 10.12 1.55 -15.47
CA TYR A 56 11.05 2.53 -16.06
C TYR A 56 12.51 2.34 -15.62
N THR A 57 12.74 1.58 -14.55
CA THR A 57 14.07 1.44 -13.96
C THR A 57 14.95 0.45 -14.71
N TYR A 58 14.33 -0.61 -15.26
CA TYR A 58 15.06 -1.67 -15.97
C TYR A 58 14.79 -1.64 -17.47
N THR A 59 13.52 -1.50 -17.84
CA THR A 59 13.05 -1.35 -19.22
C THR A 59 11.86 -0.40 -19.20
N LYS A 60 11.78 0.49 -20.20
CA LYS A 60 10.63 1.38 -20.33
C LYS A 60 9.33 0.65 -20.64
N ASP A 61 9.45 -0.63 -20.94
CA ASP A 61 8.38 -1.52 -21.31
C ASP A 61 8.61 -2.92 -20.73
N TYR A 62 7.60 -3.75 -20.76
CA TYR A 62 7.66 -5.17 -20.47
C TYR A 62 6.96 -5.94 -21.59
N GLU A 63 7.24 -7.21 -21.72
CA GLU A 63 6.78 -8.01 -22.85
C GLU A 63 5.89 -9.16 -22.38
N ILE A 64 4.73 -9.33 -23.08
CA ILE A 64 3.84 -10.47 -22.93
C ILE A 64 3.49 -10.96 -24.32
N ASP A 65 3.69 -12.24 -24.57
CA ASP A 65 3.39 -12.90 -25.85
C ASP A 65 4.02 -12.17 -27.06
N GLY A 66 5.26 -11.66 -26.93
CA GLY A 66 5.99 -10.95 -27.97
C GLY A 66 5.55 -9.50 -28.23
N LYS A 67 4.58 -9.00 -27.47
CA LYS A 67 4.11 -7.61 -27.55
C LYS A 67 4.55 -6.81 -26.35
N LYS A 68 5.01 -5.58 -26.62
CA LYS A 68 5.49 -4.64 -25.59
C LYS A 68 4.35 -3.83 -25.00
N TYR A 69 4.39 -3.68 -23.67
CA TYR A 69 3.44 -2.92 -22.88
C TYR A 69 4.20 -2.01 -21.91
N ALA A 70 3.59 -0.92 -21.48
CA ALA A 70 4.12 -0.04 -20.46
C ALA A 70 3.01 0.38 -19.49
N MET A 71 3.35 0.53 -18.22
CA MET A 71 2.44 1.10 -17.23
C MET A 71 3.18 2.03 -16.29
N LYS A 72 2.43 2.89 -15.61
CA LYS A 72 2.96 3.83 -14.63
C LYS A 72 3.46 3.11 -13.38
N ASN A 73 4.27 3.82 -12.60
CA ASN A 73 4.77 3.33 -11.31
C ASN A 73 3.63 2.78 -10.43
N HIS A 74 3.81 1.57 -9.94
CA HIS A 74 2.85 0.83 -9.11
C HIS A 74 1.56 0.38 -9.83
N GLY A 75 1.58 0.29 -11.15
CA GLY A 75 0.52 -0.31 -11.96
C GLY A 75 -0.66 0.62 -12.22
N LEU A 76 -1.86 0.05 -12.26
CA LEU A 76 -3.05 0.68 -12.81
C LEU A 76 -3.97 1.29 -11.75
N ILE A 77 -4.25 0.55 -10.66
CA ILE A 77 -5.34 0.85 -9.73
C ILE A 77 -5.22 2.24 -9.10
N ARG A 78 -4.05 2.62 -8.65
CA ARG A 78 -3.83 3.96 -8.05
C ARG A 78 -4.19 5.14 -8.97
N TYR A 79 -4.24 4.90 -10.27
CA TYR A 79 -4.56 5.94 -11.29
C TYR A 79 -5.97 5.81 -11.85
N ALA A 80 -6.61 4.68 -11.65
CA ALA A 80 -7.94 4.40 -12.14
C ALA A 80 -9.04 5.09 -11.31
N THR A 81 -10.20 5.27 -11.91
CA THR A 81 -11.43 5.60 -11.21
C THR A 81 -12.26 4.32 -11.13
N LEU A 82 -12.46 3.82 -9.93
CA LEU A 82 -13.22 2.61 -9.64
C LEU A 82 -14.70 2.94 -9.51
N LYS A 83 -15.55 1.97 -9.75
CA LYS A 83 -16.98 2.05 -9.43
C LYS A 83 -17.16 1.86 -7.93
N GLY A 84 -17.60 2.89 -7.22
CA GLY A 84 -17.92 2.84 -5.80
C GLY A 84 -19.35 2.41 -5.51
N GLU A 85 -19.54 1.65 -4.44
CA GLU A 85 -20.82 1.23 -3.91
C GLU A 85 -20.79 1.30 -2.38
N SER A 86 -21.82 1.91 -1.78
CA SER A 86 -22.06 1.89 -0.33
C SER A 86 -23.10 0.84 -0.01
N LYS A 87 -22.74 -0.12 0.84
CA LYS A 87 -23.65 -1.08 1.47
C LYS A 87 -23.86 -0.70 2.93
N GLU A 88 -24.72 -1.39 3.64
CA GLU A 88 -25.08 -1.07 5.02
C GLU A 88 -23.86 -0.95 5.96
N ASP A 89 -22.91 -1.89 5.85
CA ASP A 89 -21.72 -2.00 6.71
C ASP A 89 -20.39 -2.02 5.95
N GLU A 90 -20.42 -1.73 4.64
CA GLU A 90 -19.28 -1.88 3.75
C GLU A 90 -19.25 -0.83 2.64
N LEU A 91 -18.04 -0.37 2.31
CA LEU A 91 -17.77 0.34 1.07
C LEU A 91 -17.02 -0.59 0.11
N VAL A 92 -17.46 -0.67 -1.13
CA VAL A 92 -16.84 -1.51 -2.15
C VAL A 92 -16.46 -0.67 -3.36
N PHE A 93 -15.25 -0.87 -3.86
CA PHE A 93 -14.74 -0.20 -5.06
C PHE A 93 -14.25 -1.26 -6.04
N SER A 94 -14.76 -1.27 -7.26
CA SER A 94 -14.43 -2.29 -8.24
C SER A 94 -14.01 -1.72 -9.58
N LEU A 95 -13.20 -2.47 -10.31
CA LEU A 95 -12.78 -2.18 -11.67
C LEU A 95 -12.71 -3.47 -12.47
N ASP A 96 -13.47 -3.54 -13.55
CA ASP A 96 -13.28 -4.54 -14.60
C ASP A 96 -12.28 -4.04 -15.63
N ALA A 97 -11.54 -4.97 -16.23
CA ALA A 97 -10.66 -4.65 -17.34
C ALA A 97 -11.43 -3.94 -18.46
N ASN A 98 -10.84 -2.90 -19.02
CA ASN A 98 -11.39 -2.07 -20.07
C ASN A 98 -10.32 -1.74 -21.13
N GLU A 99 -10.65 -1.00 -22.16
CA GLU A 99 -9.71 -0.65 -23.22
C GLU A 99 -8.43 0.03 -22.70
N GLU A 100 -8.55 0.93 -21.74
CA GLU A 100 -7.40 1.64 -21.16
C GLU A 100 -6.49 0.69 -20.35
N THR A 101 -7.05 -0.20 -19.55
CA THR A 101 -6.28 -1.17 -18.78
C THR A 101 -5.67 -2.26 -19.67
N LEU A 102 -6.40 -2.75 -20.66
CA LEU A 102 -5.92 -3.76 -21.62
C LEU A 102 -4.79 -3.25 -22.50
N ALA A 103 -4.75 -1.96 -22.80
CA ALA A 103 -3.64 -1.34 -23.53
C ALA A 103 -2.33 -1.34 -22.71
N GLN A 104 -2.41 -1.39 -21.38
CA GLN A 104 -1.27 -1.38 -20.46
C GLN A 104 -0.98 -2.77 -19.87
N TYR A 105 -1.99 -3.59 -19.63
CA TYR A 105 -1.93 -4.92 -19.04
C TYR A 105 -2.95 -5.83 -19.72
N PRO A 106 -2.52 -6.73 -20.65
CA PRO A 106 -3.39 -7.42 -21.59
C PRO A 106 -4.07 -8.65 -20.98
N PHE A 107 -4.72 -8.47 -19.83
CA PHE A 107 -5.48 -9.52 -19.15
C PHE A 107 -6.85 -8.99 -18.77
N ASN A 108 -7.84 -9.87 -18.92
CA ASN A 108 -9.20 -9.59 -18.54
C ASN A 108 -9.38 -9.95 -17.05
N PHE A 109 -9.39 -8.94 -16.20
CA PHE A 109 -9.47 -9.09 -14.75
C PHE A 109 -10.69 -8.37 -14.17
N HIS A 110 -11.07 -8.80 -12.97
CA HIS A 110 -11.86 -8.03 -12.05
C HIS A 110 -11.05 -7.74 -10.80
N PHE A 111 -11.06 -6.51 -10.34
CA PHE A 111 -10.39 -6.04 -9.13
C PHE A 111 -11.39 -5.37 -8.20
N GLU A 112 -11.35 -5.72 -6.92
CA GLU A 112 -12.25 -5.15 -5.92
C GLU A 112 -11.51 -4.86 -4.62
N ILE A 113 -11.88 -3.75 -3.96
CA ILE A 113 -11.48 -3.37 -2.60
C ILE A 113 -12.74 -3.20 -1.77
N GLY A 114 -12.85 -3.94 -0.66
CA GLY A 114 -13.89 -3.81 0.35
C GLY A 114 -13.35 -3.21 1.65
N TYR A 115 -14.10 -2.30 2.25
CA TYR A 115 -13.79 -1.69 3.56
C TYR A 115 -14.92 -1.93 4.54
N LYS A 116 -14.58 -2.47 5.73
CA LYS A 116 -15.49 -2.60 6.88
C LYS A 116 -14.87 -2.03 8.13
N LEU A 117 -15.71 -1.56 9.06
CA LEU A 117 -15.28 -1.13 10.39
C LEU A 117 -15.67 -2.18 11.43
N ASP A 118 -14.69 -2.60 12.26
CA ASP A 118 -14.89 -3.47 13.41
C ASP A 118 -14.25 -2.83 14.64
N GLY A 119 -15.05 -2.18 15.47
CA GLY A 119 -14.57 -1.40 16.61
C GLY A 119 -13.55 -0.35 16.18
N ASN A 120 -12.30 -0.49 16.62
CA ASN A 120 -11.20 0.40 16.27
C ASN A 120 -10.35 -0.09 15.07
N LYS A 121 -10.87 -1.00 14.28
CA LYS A 121 -10.18 -1.59 13.11
C LYS A 121 -10.87 -1.21 11.82
N VAL A 122 -10.06 -1.04 10.78
CA VAL A 122 -10.49 -1.04 9.38
C VAL A 122 -10.08 -2.39 8.79
N LEU A 123 -11.04 -3.18 8.38
CA LEU A 123 -10.81 -4.41 7.62
C LEU A 123 -10.82 -4.06 6.14
N ILE A 124 -9.72 -4.36 5.46
CA ILE A 124 -9.56 -4.10 4.02
C ILE A 124 -9.45 -5.45 3.33
N GLN A 125 -10.40 -5.74 2.45
CA GLN A 125 -10.42 -6.97 1.66
C GLN A 125 -10.13 -6.65 0.21
N TYR A 126 -9.28 -7.46 -0.41
CA TYR A 126 -8.97 -7.38 -1.83
C TYR A 126 -9.39 -8.64 -2.53
N HIS A 127 -10.04 -8.48 -3.66
CA HIS A 127 -10.41 -9.57 -4.54
C HIS A 127 -9.86 -9.31 -5.94
N VAL A 128 -9.03 -10.23 -6.43
CA VAL A 128 -8.50 -10.21 -7.79
C VAL A 128 -8.95 -11.49 -8.48
N LYS A 129 -9.72 -11.33 -9.55
CA LYS A 129 -10.21 -12.45 -10.35
C LYS A 129 -9.64 -12.39 -11.76
N ASN A 130 -9.03 -13.49 -12.17
CA ASN A 130 -8.66 -13.69 -13.57
C ASN A 130 -9.90 -14.17 -14.35
N ASN A 131 -10.32 -13.39 -15.33
CA ASN A 131 -11.43 -13.69 -16.25
C ASN A 131 -10.94 -14.20 -17.61
N ASP A 132 -9.62 -14.35 -17.80
CA ASP A 132 -9.04 -14.96 -18.98
C ASP A 132 -8.93 -16.48 -18.85
N SER A 133 -8.69 -17.14 -19.98
CA SER A 133 -8.41 -18.57 -20.06
C SER A 133 -6.93 -18.91 -19.82
N LYS A 134 -6.05 -17.91 -19.78
CA LYS A 134 -4.60 -18.04 -19.55
C LYS A 134 -4.19 -17.52 -18.18
N ASP A 135 -3.04 -17.95 -17.71
CA ASP A 135 -2.46 -17.45 -16.44
C ASP A 135 -2.24 -15.94 -16.50
N MET A 136 -2.62 -15.26 -15.43
CA MET A 136 -2.48 -13.82 -15.27
C MET A 136 -1.42 -13.53 -14.20
N PRO A 137 -0.16 -13.26 -14.57
CA PRO A 137 0.88 -12.93 -13.62
C PRO A 137 0.71 -11.50 -13.10
N PHE A 138 0.69 -11.33 -11.78
CA PHE A 138 0.64 -10.01 -11.17
C PHE A 138 1.46 -9.90 -9.90
N GLY A 139 1.89 -8.68 -9.57
CA GLY A 139 2.35 -8.27 -8.26
C GLY A 139 1.26 -7.46 -7.55
N PHE A 140 1.17 -7.62 -6.24
CA PHE A 140 0.23 -6.89 -5.42
C PHE A 140 0.94 -6.29 -4.22
N GLY A 141 0.55 -5.08 -3.81
CA GLY A 141 1.08 -4.42 -2.64
C GLY A 141 0.19 -3.31 -2.12
N LEU A 142 0.42 -2.94 -0.87
CA LEU A 142 -0.22 -1.83 -0.19
C LEU A 142 0.83 -0.78 0.13
N HIS A 143 0.43 0.47 0.06
CA HIS A 143 1.33 1.60 0.33
C HIS A 143 0.69 2.60 1.31
N PRO A 144 0.35 2.17 2.54
CA PRO A 144 -0.26 3.07 3.52
C PRO A 144 0.74 4.12 3.99
N ALA A 145 0.30 5.36 4.10
CA ALA A 145 1.06 6.44 4.71
C ALA A 145 0.30 6.98 5.93
N PHE A 146 1.00 7.06 7.06
CA PHE A 146 0.43 7.51 8.33
C PHE A 146 0.89 8.90 8.69
N LYS A 147 -0.01 9.68 9.30
CA LYS A 147 0.30 11.00 9.83
C LYS A 147 1.14 10.86 11.09
N LEU A 148 2.19 11.62 11.18
CA LEU A 148 2.98 11.81 12.39
C LEU A 148 2.70 13.22 12.92
N ASP A 149 2.35 13.30 14.20
CA ASP A 149 1.98 14.57 14.85
C ASP A 149 3.21 15.26 15.47
N ASP A 150 4.30 14.49 15.68
CA ASP A 150 5.54 14.92 16.32
C ASP A 150 6.77 14.67 15.44
N GLU A 151 7.95 14.93 15.99
CA GLU A 151 9.24 14.69 15.35
C GLU A 151 9.39 13.22 14.93
N PHE A 152 9.81 13.01 13.71
CA PHE A 152 9.97 11.68 13.10
C PHE A 152 10.77 10.69 13.98
N SER A 153 11.80 11.19 14.63
CA SER A 153 12.68 10.38 15.49
C SER A 153 12.08 9.97 16.85
N THR A 154 10.88 10.44 17.20
CA THR A 154 10.17 9.99 18.40
C THR A 154 9.34 8.74 18.19
N TYR A 155 9.22 8.31 16.92
CA TYR A 155 8.46 7.14 16.55
C TYR A 155 9.32 5.90 16.35
N THR A 156 8.71 4.74 16.56
CA THR A 156 9.32 3.41 16.41
C THR A 156 8.38 2.49 15.67
N LEU A 157 8.91 1.70 14.75
CA LEU A 157 8.22 0.54 14.18
C LEU A 157 8.57 -0.68 15.02
N ALA A 158 7.56 -1.27 15.67
CA ALA A 158 7.69 -2.48 16.47
C ALA A 158 7.07 -3.67 15.71
N PHE A 159 7.86 -4.72 15.51
CA PHE A 159 7.45 -5.94 14.85
C PHE A 159 6.91 -6.94 15.87
N GLU A 160 5.97 -7.79 15.47
CA GLU A 160 5.40 -8.84 16.34
C GLU A 160 6.48 -9.75 16.92
N LYS A 161 7.41 -10.18 16.05
CA LYS A 161 8.48 -11.13 16.36
C LYS A 161 9.84 -10.49 16.19
N GLU A 162 10.83 -11.10 16.80
CA GLU A 162 12.22 -10.82 16.48
C GLU A 162 12.52 -11.31 15.06
N GLU A 163 12.94 -10.39 14.21
CA GLU A 163 13.25 -10.65 12.81
C GLU A 163 14.75 -10.96 12.65
N ASN A 164 15.01 -12.05 11.93
CA ASN A 164 16.32 -12.38 11.38
C ASN A 164 16.11 -12.56 9.88
N THR A 165 16.38 -11.53 9.12
CA THR A 165 15.99 -11.45 7.73
C THR A 165 17.05 -10.80 6.86
N LYS A 166 16.75 -10.62 5.59
CA LYS A 166 17.62 -9.95 4.63
C LYS A 166 17.08 -8.58 4.27
N GLN A 167 17.92 -7.57 4.41
CA GLN A 167 17.67 -6.24 3.89
C GLN A 167 18.28 -6.10 2.51
N LEU A 168 17.50 -5.63 1.55
CA LEU A 168 17.99 -5.27 0.23
C LEU A 168 18.83 -4.00 0.31
N LEU A 169 20.04 -4.07 -0.21
CA LEU A 169 20.89 -2.90 -0.45
C LEU A 169 20.51 -2.29 -1.79
N PHE A 170 19.70 -1.26 -1.73
CA PHE A 170 19.15 -0.61 -2.91
C PHE A 170 20.21 0.27 -3.58
N ASP A 171 20.54 -0.03 -4.84
CA ASP A 171 21.36 0.83 -5.69
C ASP A 171 20.44 1.65 -6.60
N PRO A 172 20.35 2.99 -6.44
CA PRO A 172 19.50 3.83 -7.26
C PRO A 172 19.90 3.88 -8.74
N SER A 173 21.14 3.48 -9.09
CA SER A 173 21.56 3.38 -10.50
C SER A 173 21.01 2.14 -11.21
N TYR A 174 20.60 1.13 -10.48
CA TYR A 174 20.14 -0.18 -10.97
C TYR A 174 21.12 -0.92 -11.91
N GLU A 175 22.37 -0.49 -11.91
CA GLU A 175 23.42 -1.06 -12.76
C GLU A 175 24.11 -2.26 -12.10
N LYS A 176 23.91 -2.43 -10.79
CA LYS A 176 24.55 -3.51 -10.01
C LYS A 176 23.58 -4.64 -9.75
N ASN A 177 24.15 -5.81 -9.54
CA ASN A 177 23.42 -6.97 -9.02
C ASN A 177 22.77 -6.61 -7.67
N VAL A 178 21.59 -7.18 -7.44
CA VAL A 178 20.87 -7.03 -6.17
C VAL A 178 21.69 -7.67 -5.06
N GLU A 179 22.10 -6.85 -4.10
CA GLU A 179 22.83 -7.30 -2.90
C GLU A 179 21.89 -7.31 -1.70
N TYR A 180 22.11 -8.27 -0.80
CA TYR A 180 21.38 -8.38 0.45
C TYR A 180 22.36 -8.45 1.61
N GLN A 181 22.00 -7.86 2.75
CA GLN A 181 22.69 -8.06 4.02
C GLN A 181 21.76 -8.73 5.02
N ASP A 182 22.34 -9.58 5.90
CA ASP A 182 21.60 -10.16 7.01
C ASP A 182 21.42 -9.10 8.08
N VAL A 183 20.20 -8.99 8.62
CA VAL A 183 19.82 -8.05 9.66
C VAL A 183 18.96 -8.74 10.72
N ALA A 184 19.11 -8.28 11.98
CA ALA A 184 18.31 -8.75 13.09
C ALA A 184 17.74 -7.55 13.85
N PHE A 185 16.43 -7.54 14.09
CA PHE A 185 15.73 -6.47 14.82
C PHE A 185 14.36 -6.94 15.30
N LYS A 186 13.83 -6.27 16.30
CA LYS A 186 12.44 -6.37 16.73
C LYS A 186 11.74 -5.01 16.66
N GLU A 187 12.51 -3.97 16.88
CA GLU A 187 12.04 -2.59 16.79
C GLU A 187 13.02 -1.78 15.95
N TRP A 188 12.49 -0.82 15.23
CA TRP A 188 13.29 0.14 14.47
C TRP A 188 12.82 1.55 14.79
N LYS A 189 13.69 2.30 15.48
CA LYS A 189 13.45 3.72 15.74
C LYS A 189 13.60 4.50 14.44
N LEU A 190 12.61 5.30 14.09
CA LEU A 190 12.62 6.06 12.85
C LEU A 190 13.75 7.09 12.86
N SER A 191 14.54 7.10 11.81
CA SER A 191 15.71 7.98 11.64
C SER A 191 15.69 8.62 10.25
N ARG A 192 15.76 9.95 10.22
CA ARG A 192 15.91 10.68 8.94
C ARG A 192 17.23 10.39 8.25
N GLU A 193 18.26 10.03 9.02
CA GLU A 193 19.56 9.64 8.47
C GLU A 193 19.45 8.32 7.71
N ASP A 194 18.79 7.32 8.30
CA ASP A 194 18.57 6.04 7.63
C ASP A 194 17.72 6.19 6.36
N VAL A 195 16.65 7.00 6.41
CA VAL A 195 15.84 7.27 5.22
C VAL A 195 16.64 8.00 4.13
N LYS A 196 17.51 8.94 4.48
CA LYS A 196 18.39 9.60 3.51
C LYS A 196 19.40 8.63 2.90
N LYS A 197 19.95 7.72 3.72
CA LYS A 197 20.95 6.74 3.27
C LYS A 197 20.36 5.68 2.34
N TYR A 198 19.18 5.17 2.66
CA TYR A 198 18.60 4.02 1.98
C TYR A 198 17.48 4.37 0.99
N ALA A 199 16.96 5.60 1.01
CA ALA A 199 15.77 6.05 0.27
C ALA A 199 14.54 5.15 0.48
N THR A 200 14.70 3.83 0.32
CA THR A 200 13.71 2.79 0.59
C THR A 200 14.38 1.65 1.32
N ILE A 201 13.79 1.21 2.42
CA ILE A 201 14.25 0.04 3.18
C ILE A 201 13.35 -1.14 2.83
N ILE A 202 13.93 -2.21 2.30
CA ILE A 202 13.21 -3.39 1.85
C ILE A 202 13.73 -4.61 2.62
N TYR A 203 12.84 -5.31 3.29
CA TYR A 203 13.11 -6.57 3.95
C TYR A 203 12.47 -7.73 3.20
N LYS A 204 13.12 -8.89 3.18
CA LYS A 204 12.63 -10.08 2.51
C LYS A 204 12.34 -11.20 3.50
N GLY A 205 11.08 -11.68 3.52
CA GLY A 205 10.70 -12.86 4.30
C GLY A 205 10.59 -12.56 5.80
N LEU A 206 9.92 -11.47 6.16
CA LEU A 206 9.54 -11.18 7.54
C LEU A 206 8.67 -12.31 8.12
N LYS A 207 8.82 -12.59 9.42
CA LYS A 207 8.07 -13.61 10.18
C LYS A 207 6.88 -13.01 10.93
N SER A 208 6.90 -11.70 11.12
CA SER A 208 5.82 -10.96 11.78
C SER A 208 4.58 -10.86 10.89
N ASN A 209 3.41 -11.10 11.47
CA ASN A 209 2.12 -10.91 10.79
C ASN A 209 1.63 -9.47 10.89
N TYR A 210 2.20 -8.68 11.78
CA TYR A 210 1.89 -7.26 11.93
C TYR A 210 3.11 -6.43 12.30
N VAL A 211 3.00 -5.14 12.01
CA VAL A 211 3.91 -4.09 12.48
C VAL A 211 3.09 -2.98 13.14
N THR A 212 3.59 -2.44 14.24
CA THR A 212 2.96 -1.36 14.99
C THR A 212 3.83 -0.11 14.92
N LEU A 213 3.25 1.01 14.51
CA LEU A 213 3.84 2.33 14.68
C LEU A 213 3.56 2.80 16.10
N LYS A 214 4.59 3.11 16.86
CA LYS A 214 4.54 3.58 18.25
C LYS A 214 5.10 4.99 18.38
N HIS A 215 4.53 5.76 19.31
CA HIS A 215 5.07 7.02 19.78
C HIS A 215 5.32 6.92 21.28
N GLY A 216 6.56 6.74 21.70
CA GLY A 216 6.87 6.28 23.03
C GLY A 216 6.23 4.92 23.33
N ASP A 217 5.44 4.85 24.40
CA ASP A 217 4.70 3.63 24.77
C ASP A 217 3.32 3.52 24.09
N GLU A 218 2.84 4.57 23.45
CA GLU A 218 1.54 4.59 22.79
C GLU A 218 1.58 3.86 21.43
N GLU A 219 0.66 2.93 21.20
CA GLU A 219 0.40 2.37 19.88
C GLU A 219 -0.43 3.36 19.05
N VAL A 220 0.16 3.88 17.99
CA VAL A 220 -0.49 4.85 17.09
C VAL A 220 -1.35 4.14 16.06
N VAL A 221 -0.77 3.16 15.38
CA VAL A 221 -1.46 2.32 14.40
C VAL A 221 -0.75 0.98 14.26
N ARG A 222 -1.53 -0.08 14.05
CA ARG A 222 -1.03 -1.42 13.73
C ARG A 222 -1.53 -1.82 12.34
N VAL A 223 -0.63 -2.33 11.53
CA VAL A 223 -0.95 -2.93 10.23
C VAL A 223 -0.70 -4.43 10.33
N SER A 224 -1.71 -5.22 10.05
CA SER A 224 -1.64 -6.69 9.99
C SER A 224 -2.04 -7.20 8.60
N ILE A 225 -1.51 -8.35 8.23
CA ILE A 225 -1.83 -9.08 7.00
C ILE A 225 -2.27 -10.47 7.42
N GLU A 226 -3.48 -10.86 7.00
CA GLU A 226 -4.09 -12.17 7.23
C GLU A 226 -4.17 -12.98 5.94
#